data_a53eddebd24921596c256fbd356068a8
#
_entry.id   a53eddebd24921596c256fbd356068a8
#
_cell.length_a   1.000
_cell.length_b   1.000
_cell.length_c   1.000
_cell.angle_alpha   90.00
_cell.angle_beta   90.00
_cell.angle_gamma   90.00
#
_symmetry.space_group_name_H-M   'P 1'
#
loop_
_entity.id
_entity.type
_entity.pdbx_description
1 polymer ?
#
loop_
_entity_poly.entity_id
_entity_poly.type
_entity_poly.pdbx_seq_one_letter_code
_entity_poly.pdbx_strand_id
1 'polypeptide(L)'
;MSKRNLFLTSSGLSDTMKKQFFDVIGKHPENVKILYIPTAGIETDGAREGFAVCFHELSSMGILYENILVYNLELILSKYYHRTYSSYITDSYMITRLLTFEELQTFDAVVVGGGDASVLCREMVRTGFDRTIKKAINGGLVYVGISAGSMYAAGNLDDGLHIISNPIIPHWNGTKIIELSNCGDAIRLVDGQAVYV
;
A
#
# COMPACT_ATOMS: atom_id res chain seq x y z
N MET A 1 3.03 3.30 23.33
CA MET A 1 2.71 2.77 21.98
C MET A 1 2.94 3.92 21.02
N SER A 2 3.75 3.75 19.97
CA SER A 2 3.88 4.78 18.91
C SER A 2 2.51 4.96 18.26
N LYS A 3 2.16 6.21 17.95
CA LYS A 3 0.93 6.53 17.23
C LYS A 3 1.05 5.91 15.83
N ARG A 4 0.09 5.10 15.44
CA ARG A 4 -0.02 4.61 14.06
C ARG A 4 -0.57 5.74 13.19
N ASN A 5 -0.12 5.83 11.96
CA ASN A 5 -0.59 6.84 11.01
C ASN A 5 -1.02 6.12 9.73
N LEU A 6 -2.31 5.81 9.64
CA LEU A 6 -2.89 5.12 8.49
C LEU A 6 -3.88 6.03 7.77
N PHE A 7 -3.69 6.14 6.46
CA PHE A 7 -4.64 6.74 5.53
C PHE A 7 -5.27 5.62 4.71
N LEU A 8 -6.51 5.24 5.01
CA LEU A 8 -7.21 4.16 4.33
C LEU A 8 -8.28 4.76 3.42
N THR A 9 -8.05 4.71 2.11
CA THR A 9 -8.81 5.46 1.11
C THR A 9 -9.60 4.55 0.19
N SER A 10 -10.65 5.09 -0.43
CA SER A 10 -11.37 4.42 -1.51
C SER A 10 -10.60 4.52 -2.83
N SER A 11 -10.21 5.73 -3.25
CA SER A 11 -9.66 5.98 -4.58
C SER A 11 -8.41 6.88 -4.61
N GLY A 12 -7.72 7.06 -3.49
CA GLY A 12 -6.53 7.91 -3.36
C GLY A 12 -6.72 9.02 -2.32
N LEU A 13 -5.72 9.88 -2.16
CA LEU A 13 -5.72 10.98 -1.18
C LEU A 13 -6.45 12.19 -1.74
N SER A 14 -7.54 12.61 -1.08
CA SER A 14 -8.17 13.91 -1.36
C SER A 14 -7.25 15.07 -0.95
N ASP A 15 -7.50 16.29 -1.44
CA ASP A 15 -6.64 17.44 -1.16
C ASP A 15 -6.52 17.76 0.35
N THR A 16 -7.59 17.57 1.10
CA THR A 16 -7.54 17.73 2.56
C THR A 16 -6.61 16.69 3.21
N MET A 17 -6.61 15.46 2.70
CA MET A 17 -5.77 14.39 3.22
C MET A 17 -4.31 14.53 2.81
N LYS A 18 -4.03 15.07 1.61
CA LYS A 18 -2.68 15.41 1.17
C LYS A 18 -2.01 16.36 2.17
N LYS A 19 -2.74 17.39 2.60
CA LYS A 19 -2.23 18.29 3.62
C LYS A 19 -1.93 17.55 4.93
N GLN A 20 -2.88 16.77 5.43
CA GLN A 20 -2.70 15.98 6.66
C GLN A 20 -1.55 14.97 6.56
N PHE A 21 -1.37 14.36 5.39
CA PHE A 21 -0.27 13.43 5.12
C PHE A 21 1.10 14.11 5.32
N PHE A 22 1.29 15.30 4.75
CA PHE A 22 2.55 16.03 4.93
C PHE A 22 2.71 16.58 6.35
N ASP A 23 1.63 17.02 6.99
CA ASP A 23 1.65 17.46 8.41
C ASP A 23 2.12 16.31 9.33
N VAL A 24 1.70 15.07 9.04
CA VAL A 24 2.11 13.87 9.79
C VAL A 24 3.56 13.50 9.54
N ILE A 25 4.02 13.56 8.30
CA ILE A 25 5.42 13.26 7.92
C ILE A 25 6.37 14.34 8.43
N GLY A 26 5.95 15.59 8.44
CA GLY A 26 6.75 16.71 8.93
C GLY A 26 7.93 17.09 8.01
N LYS A 27 7.85 16.76 6.71
CA LYS A 27 8.87 17.07 5.70
C LYS A 27 8.27 17.85 4.55
N HIS A 28 9.12 18.64 3.87
CA HIS A 28 8.76 19.23 2.58
C HIS A 28 8.56 18.12 1.53
N PRO A 29 7.55 18.23 0.64
CA PRO A 29 7.19 17.17 -0.31
C PRO A 29 8.38 16.60 -1.09
N GLU A 30 9.28 17.45 -1.59
CA GLU A 30 10.48 17.03 -2.35
C GLU A 30 11.45 16.14 -1.57
N ASN A 31 11.37 16.13 -0.23
CA ASN A 31 12.22 15.32 0.65
C ASN A 31 11.51 14.05 1.18
N VAL A 32 10.25 13.85 0.79
CA VAL A 32 9.46 12.67 1.21
C VAL A 32 9.84 11.46 0.36
N LYS A 33 10.17 10.36 1.02
CA LYS A 33 10.53 9.08 0.39
C LYS A 33 9.38 8.09 0.50
N ILE A 34 8.92 7.59 -0.63
CA ILE A 34 7.78 6.68 -0.73
C ILE A 34 8.22 5.30 -1.21
N LEU A 35 7.73 4.26 -0.54
CA LEU A 35 7.69 2.91 -1.06
C LEU A 35 6.30 2.68 -1.68
N TYR A 36 6.22 2.52 -3.00
CA TYR A 36 4.96 2.25 -3.70
C TYR A 36 4.83 0.78 -4.07
N ILE A 37 3.78 0.13 -3.60
CA ILE A 37 3.47 -1.30 -3.84
C ILE A 37 2.25 -1.41 -4.77
N PRO A 38 2.44 -1.62 -6.08
CA PRO A 38 1.37 -1.73 -7.07
C PRO A 38 0.79 -3.14 -7.19
N THR A 39 1.25 -4.11 -6.42
CA THR A 39 1.02 -5.55 -6.60
C THR A 39 -0.45 -5.95 -6.79
N ALA A 40 -1.38 -5.29 -6.08
CA ALA A 40 -2.81 -5.57 -6.22
C ALA A 40 -3.35 -5.32 -7.64
N GLY A 41 -2.77 -4.36 -8.37
CA GLY A 41 -3.25 -3.94 -9.70
C GLY A 41 -2.66 -4.71 -10.87
N ILE A 42 -1.59 -5.46 -10.69
CA ILE A 42 -0.77 -5.98 -11.80
C ILE A 42 -1.51 -7.00 -12.66
N GLU A 43 -2.32 -7.87 -12.05
CA GLU A 43 -3.12 -8.88 -12.75
C GLU A 43 -4.49 -8.36 -13.23
N THR A 44 -4.81 -7.07 -13.04
CA THR A 44 -6.12 -6.51 -13.38
C THR A 44 -6.10 -5.79 -14.74
N ASP A 45 -7.24 -5.79 -15.43
CA ASP A 45 -7.46 -4.89 -16.56
C ASP A 45 -7.31 -3.44 -16.09
N GLY A 46 -6.56 -2.63 -16.82
CA GLY A 46 -6.25 -1.25 -16.40
C GLY A 46 -5.07 -1.13 -15.42
N ALA A 47 -4.31 -2.19 -15.20
CA ALA A 47 -3.13 -2.18 -14.31
C ALA A 47 -2.13 -1.06 -14.65
N ARG A 48 -1.88 -0.82 -15.93
CA ARG A 48 -0.96 0.22 -16.41
C ARG A 48 -1.49 1.62 -16.09
N GLU A 49 -2.77 1.82 -16.32
CA GLU A 49 -3.46 3.09 -16.04
C GLU A 49 -3.49 3.35 -14.54
N GLY A 50 -3.84 2.36 -13.73
CA GLY A 50 -3.86 2.47 -12.26
C GLY A 50 -2.49 2.78 -11.68
N PHE A 51 -1.43 2.14 -12.20
CA PHE A 51 -0.06 2.45 -11.85
C PHE A 51 0.29 3.90 -12.22
N ALA A 52 0.03 4.31 -13.47
CA ALA A 52 0.34 5.64 -13.96
C ALA A 52 -0.40 6.74 -13.18
N VAL A 53 -1.69 6.51 -12.88
CA VAL A 53 -2.49 7.45 -12.08
C VAL A 53 -1.91 7.62 -10.69
N CYS A 54 -1.65 6.54 -9.95
CA CYS A 54 -1.10 6.62 -8.60
C CYS A 54 0.28 7.29 -8.58
N PHE A 55 1.14 6.95 -9.54
CA PHE A 55 2.46 7.55 -9.66
C PHE A 55 2.38 9.05 -9.98
N HIS A 56 1.47 9.43 -10.89
CA HIS A 56 1.20 10.82 -11.21
C HIS A 56 0.62 11.59 -10.01
N GLU A 57 -0.29 11.00 -9.25
CA GLU A 57 -0.83 11.62 -8.04
C GLU A 57 0.28 11.92 -7.03
N LEU A 58 1.15 10.96 -6.74
CA LEU A 58 2.28 11.16 -5.82
C LEU A 58 3.20 12.29 -6.30
N SER A 59 3.55 12.32 -7.58
CA SER A 59 4.40 13.36 -8.13
C SER A 59 3.71 14.73 -8.17
N SER A 60 2.40 14.77 -8.43
CA SER A 60 1.62 16.03 -8.42
C SER A 60 1.52 16.66 -7.02
N MET A 61 1.75 15.86 -5.97
CA MET A 61 1.87 16.36 -4.59
C MET A 61 3.22 17.04 -4.32
N GLY A 62 4.14 17.05 -5.30
CA GLY A 62 5.50 17.62 -5.17
C GLY A 62 6.55 16.62 -4.72
N ILE A 63 6.21 15.31 -4.64
CA ILE A 63 7.18 14.27 -4.32
C ILE A 63 8.02 13.98 -5.58
N LEU A 64 9.34 14.02 -5.45
CA LEU A 64 10.26 13.80 -6.56
C LEU A 64 10.23 12.34 -7.03
N TYR A 65 10.35 12.12 -8.33
CA TYR A 65 10.34 10.78 -8.93
C TYR A 65 11.42 9.86 -8.35
N GLU A 66 12.62 10.38 -8.11
CA GLU A 66 13.74 9.66 -7.51
C GLU A 66 13.49 9.24 -6.06
N ASN A 67 12.49 9.82 -5.41
CA ASN A 67 12.08 9.48 -4.04
C ASN A 67 10.93 8.46 -3.99
N ILE A 68 10.46 7.97 -5.13
CA ILE A 68 9.40 6.96 -5.22
C ILE A 68 10.00 5.63 -5.68
N LEU A 69 10.22 4.70 -4.76
CA LEU A 69 10.63 3.34 -5.10
C LEU A 69 9.40 2.49 -5.38
N VAL A 70 9.30 1.98 -6.61
CA VAL A 70 8.27 1.00 -6.99
C VAL A 70 8.71 -0.40 -6.57
N TYR A 71 7.90 -1.06 -5.74
CA TYR A 71 8.22 -2.35 -5.15
C TYR A 71 7.14 -3.38 -5.45
N ASN A 72 7.30 -4.10 -6.56
CA ASN A 72 6.36 -5.14 -6.98
C ASN A 72 6.71 -6.48 -6.34
N LEU A 73 5.84 -6.96 -5.44
CA LEU A 73 6.05 -8.20 -4.70
C LEU A 73 6.09 -9.45 -5.58
N GLU A 74 5.48 -9.45 -6.76
CA GLU A 74 5.57 -10.59 -7.68
C GLU A 74 7.00 -10.87 -8.16
N LEU A 75 7.84 -9.83 -8.26
CA LEU A 75 9.24 -9.97 -8.64
C LEU A 75 10.09 -10.48 -7.48
N ILE A 76 9.64 -10.29 -6.24
CA ILE A 76 10.39 -10.66 -5.05
C ILE A 76 10.40 -12.18 -4.89
N LEU A 77 11.60 -12.75 -4.75
CA LEU A 77 11.81 -14.19 -4.61
C LEU A 77 11.23 -15.04 -5.75
N SER A 78 11.01 -14.44 -6.91
CA SER A 78 10.53 -15.15 -8.10
C SER A 78 11.61 -16.09 -8.62
N LYS A 79 11.34 -17.39 -8.64
CA LYS A 79 12.26 -18.40 -9.17
C LYS A 79 12.54 -18.19 -10.66
N TYR A 80 11.53 -17.76 -11.42
CA TYR A 80 11.69 -17.45 -12.85
C TYR A 80 12.64 -16.28 -13.06
N TYR A 81 12.44 -15.20 -12.33
CA TYR A 81 13.25 -14.00 -12.42
C TYR A 81 14.71 -14.30 -12.05
N HIS A 82 14.94 -14.96 -10.92
CA HIS A 82 16.29 -15.36 -10.50
C HIS A 82 16.97 -16.29 -11.50
N ARG A 83 16.26 -17.27 -12.05
CA ARG A 83 16.83 -18.20 -13.05
C ARG A 83 17.18 -17.50 -14.35
N THR A 84 16.36 -16.57 -14.81
CA THR A 84 16.53 -15.91 -16.11
C THR A 84 17.53 -14.77 -16.05
N TYR A 85 17.60 -14.05 -14.92
CA TYR A 85 18.37 -12.82 -14.78
C TYR A 85 19.42 -12.86 -13.67
N SER A 86 19.78 -14.03 -13.17
CA SER A 86 20.70 -14.17 -12.04
C SER A 86 22.06 -13.48 -12.23
N SER A 87 22.53 -13.38 -13.48
CA SER A 87 23.77 -12.65 -13.80
C SER A 87 23.67 -11.13 -13.63
N TYR A 88 22.44 -10.59 -13.57
CA TYR A 88 22.17 -9.16 -13.42
C TYR A 88 21.62 -8.82 -12.04
N ILE A 89 21.18 -9.83 -11.28
CA ILE A 89 20.59 -9.63 -9.96
C ILE A 89 21.67 -9.79 -8.90
N THR A 90 21.92 -8.72 -8.19
CA THR A 90 22.75 -8.73 -6.98
C THR A 90 21.88 -8.39 -5.78
N ASP A 91 22.35 -8.69 -4.58
CA ASP A 91 21.65 -8.35 -3.33
C ASP A 91 21.42 -6.84 -3.15
N SER A 92 22.11 -6.02 -3.93
CA SER A 92 21.91 -4.56 -3.94
C SER A 92 20.68 -4.10 -4.71
N TYR A 93 20.07 -4.95 -5.57
CA TYR A 93 18.85 -4.58 -6.28
C TYR A 93 17.61 -4.71 -5.37
N MET A 94 17.20 -3.62 -4.77
CA MET A 94 16.07 -3.57 -3.84
C MET A 94 14.75 -4.06 -4.43
N ILE A 95 14.54 -3.92 -5.74
CA ILE A 95 13.30 -4.31 -6.42
C ILE A 95 13.11 -5.83 -6.56
N THR A 96 14.13 -6.64 -6.31
CA THR A 96 14.10 -8.10 -6.52
C THR A 96 14.34 -8.91 -5.26
N ARG A 97 14.72 -8.28 -4.18
CA ARG A 97 14.93 -8.92 -2.87
C ARG A 97 13.98 -8.35 -1.82
N LEU A 98 13.81 -9.10 -0.77
CA LEU A 98 13.00 -8.66 0.35
C LEU A 98 13.70 -7.49 1.08
N LEU A 99 12.96 -6.39 1.27
CA LEU A 99 13.43 -5.27 2.09
C LEU A 99 13.41 -5.66 3.57
N THR A 100 14.47 -5.29 4.27
CA THR A 100 14.55 -5.47 5.73
C THR A 100 13.71 -4.41 6.45
N PHE A 101 13.52 -4.62 7.75
CA PHE A 101 12.85 -3.63 8.59
C PHE A 101 13.62 -2.30 8.62
N GLU A 102 14.95 -2.36 8.72
CA GLU A 102 15.82 -1.19 8.76
C GLU A 102 15.74 -0.38 7.45
N GLU A 103 15.66 -1.07 6.31
CA GLU A 103 15.46 -0.42 5.01
C GLU A 103 14.08 0.22 4.90
N LEU A 104 13.03 -0.42 5.41
CA LEU A 104 11.70 0.18 5.44
C LEU A 104 11.66 1.47 6.27
N GLN A 105 12.46 1.57 7.32
CA GLN A 105 12.55 2.78 8.15
C GLN A 105 13.25 3.95 7.42
N THR A 106 13.85 3.74 6.25
CA THR A 106 14.40 4.82 5.42
C THR A 106 13.36 5.55 4.58
N PHE A 107 12.16 4.97 4.46
CA PHE A 107 11.00 5.60 3.83
C PHE A 107 10.16 6.35 4.85
N ASP A 108 9.47 7.38 4.40
CA ASP A 108 8.53 8.14 5.23
C ASP A 108 7.12 7.54 5.18
N ALA A 109 6.76 6.98 4.03
CA ALA A 109 5.49 6.29 3.88
C ALA A 109 5.59 5.10 2.92
N VAL A 110 4.68 4.14 3.13
CA VAL A 110 4.36 3.10 2.16
C VAL A 110 2.98 3.37 1.59
N VAL A 111 2.87 3.35 0.26
CA VAL A 111 1.62 3.47 -0.48
C VAL A 111 1.30 2.12 -1.11
N VAL A 112 0.19 1.51 -0.74
CA VAL A 112 -0.28 0.22 -1.26
C VAL A 112 -1.46 0.47 -2.19
N GLY A 113 -1.27 0.17 -3.46
CA GLY A 113 -2.21 0.46 -4.53
C GLY A 113 -3.49 -0.37 -4.49
N GLY A 114 -4.46 0.07 -5.30
CA GLY A 114 -5.71 -0.63 -5.56
C GLY A 114 -5.56 -1.79 -6.56
N GLY A 115 -6.63 -2.57 -6.71
CA GLY A 115 -6.73 -3.74 -7.58
C GLY A 115 -7.37 -4.93 -6.86
N ASP A 116 -6.84 -6.13 -7.07
CA ASP A 116 -7.31 -7.35 -6.42
C ASP A 116 -6.64 -7.54 -5.05
N ALA A 117 -7.45 -7.47 -4.00
CA ALA A 117 -6.98 -7.64 -2.62
C ALA A 117 -6.47 -9.06 -2.33
N SER A 118 -6.98 -10.06 -3.06
CA SER A 118 -6.56 -11.47 -2.90
C SER A 118 -5.15 -11.66 -3.48
N VAL A 119 -4.87 -11.05 -4.63
CA VAL A 119 -3.52 -11.03 -5.24
C VAL A 119 -2.53 -10.37 -4.29
N LEU A 120 -2.87 -9.21 -3.75
CA LEU A 120 -2.03 -8.50 -2.79
C LEU A 120 -1.73 -9.37 -1.57
N CYS A 121 -2.77 -9.95 -0.95
CA CYS A 121 -2.65 -10.80 0.21
C CYS A 121 -1.76 -12.01 -0.05
N ARG A 122 -2.01 -12.72 -1.16
CA ARG A 122 -1.20 -13.87 -1.60
C ARG A 122 0.28 -13.52 -1.71
N GLU A 123 0.61 -12.41 -2.36
CA GLU A 123 2.00 -12.01 -2.57
C GLU A 123 2.68 -11.51 -1.28
N MET A 124 1.96 -10.82 -0.42
CA MET A 124 2.44 -10.41 0.90
C MET A 124 2.82 -11.63 1.76
N VAL A 125 1.93 -12.64 1.82
CA VAL A 125 2.17 -13.88 2.57
C VAL A 125 3.27 -14.73 1.93
N ARG A 126 3.22 -14.90 0.59
CA ARG A 126 4.23 -15.69 -0.16
C ARG A 126 5.65 -15.17 0.07
N THR A 127 5.82 -13.86 0.11
CA THR A 127 7.14 -13.24 0.30
C THR A 127 7.53 -13.12 1.78
N GLY A 128 6.57 -13.20 2.71
CA GLY A 128 6.76 -12.92 4.13
C GLY A 128 6.91 -11.42 4.43
N PHE A 129 6.62 -10.55 3.45
CA PHE A 129 6.72 -9.10 3.60
C PHE A 129 5.65 -8.52 4.54
N ASP A 130 4.52 -9.24 4.69
CA ASP A 130 3.45 -8.94 5.64
C ASP A 130 3.98 -8.66 7.06
N ARG A 131 4.93 -9.47 7.54
CA ARG A 131 5.52 -9.33 8.88
C ARG A 131 6.40 -8.09 8.97
N THR A 132 7.20 -7.85 7.94
CA THR A 132 8.15 -6.74 7.91
C THR A 132 7.42 -5.40 7.84
N ILE A 133 6.43 -5.27 6.94
CA ILE A 133 5.62 -4.06 6.80
C ILE A 133 4.79 -3.78 8.06
N LYS A 134 4.18 -4.82 8.67
CA LYS A 134 3.43 -4.67 9.92
C LYS A 134 4.30 -4.15 11.06
N LYS A 135 5.52 -4.66 11.18
CA LYS A 135 6.52 -4.18 12.15
C LYS A 135 6.87 -2.72 11.89
N ALA A 136 7.08 -2.34 10.62
CA ALA A 136 7.44 -0.99 10.23
C ALA A 136 6.32 0.03 10.53
N ILE A 137 5.07 -0.32 10.23
CA ILE A 137 3.89 0.51 10.56
C ILE A 137 3.76 0.69 12.07
N ASN A 138 3.94 -0.37 12.84
CA ASN A 138 3.96 -0.29 14.31
C ASN A 138 5.15 0.54 14.84
N GLY A 139 6.22 0.66 14.06
CA GLY A 139 7.39 1.51 14.31
C GLY A 139 7.22 2.97 13.91
N GLY A 140 6.08 3.33 13.27
CA GLY A 140 5.76 4.72 12.91
C GLY A 140 5.80 5.03 11.41
N LEU A 141 6.12 4.04 10.53
CA LEU A 141 6.00 4.21 9.08
C LEU A 141 4.56 4.57 8.72
N VAL A 142 4.38 5.66 8.00
CA VAL A 142 3.04 6.06 7.51
C VAL A 142 2.55 5.05 6.47
N TYR A 143 1.31 4.62 6.60
CA TYR A 143 0.66 3.70 5.66
C TYR A 143 -0.46 4.41 4.89
N VAL A 144 -0.42 4.34 3.59
CA VAL A 144 -1.51 4.78 2.71
C VAL A 144 -2.02 3.56 1.94
N GLY A 145 -3.25 3.16 2.23
CA GLY A 145 -3.95 2.11 1.47
C GLY A 145 -4.95 2.72 0.49
N ILE A 146 -4.96 2.23 -0.74
CA ILE A 146 -5.92 2.62 -1.78
C ILE A 146 -6.76 1.39 -2.12
N SER A 147 -8.08 1.45 -1.96
CA SER A 147 -9.00 0.35 -2.28
C SER A 147 -8.54 -0.99 -1.70
N ALA A 148 -7.98 -1.89 -2.50
CA ALA A 148 -7.41 -3.18 -2.06
C ALA A 148 -6.36 -3.02 -0.94
N GLY A 149 -5.51 -1.99 -1.03
CA GLY A 149 -4.55 -1.65 0.01
C GLY A 149 -5.21 -1.28 1.34
N SER A 150 -6.37 -0.60 1.31
CA SER A 150 -7.16 -0.30 2.50
C SER A 150 -7.78 -1.56 3.10
N MET A 151 -8.35 -2.42 2.25
CA MET A 151 -8.91 -3.71 2.67
C MET A 151 -7.85 -4.61 3.32
N TYR A 152 -6.63 -4.63 2.76
CA TYR A 152 -5.52 -5.42 3.28
C TYR A 152 -5.06 -4.96 4.68
N ALA A 153 -5.08 -3.67 4.96
CA ALA A 153 -4.74 -3.12 6.28
C ALA A 153 -5.84 -3.36 7.34
N ALA A 154 -7.08 -3.57 6.89
CA ALA A 154 -8.28 -3.70 7.69
C ALA A 154 -8.64 -5.17 7.99
N GLY A 155 -9.80 -5.38 8.58
CA GLY A 155 -10.33 -6.72 8.94
C GLY A 155 -11.03 -7.46 7.79
N ASN A 156 -10.72 -7.15 6.52
CA ASN A 156 -11.40 -7.73 5.37
C ASN A 156 -10.94 -9.14 4.99
N LEU A 157 -9.69 -9.47 5.26
CA LEU A 157 -9.03 -10.69 4.78
C LEU A 157 -8.42 -11.43 5.96
N ASP A 158 -8.57 -12.75 6.02
CA ASP A 158 -8.04 -13.57 7.11
C ASP A 158 -6.52 -13.42 7.28
N ASP A 159 -5.78 -13.37 6.16
CA ASP A 159 -4.33 -13.16 6.13
C ASP A 159 -3.94 -11.68 5.92
N GLY A 160 -4.84 -10.74 6.20
CA GLY A 160 -4.57 -9.30 6.14
C GLY A 160 -3.70 -8.80 7.30
N LEU A 161 -3.33 -7.53 7.26
CA LEU A 161 -2.51 -6.94 8.33
C LEU A 161 -3.30 -6.78 9.65
N HIS A 162 -4.62 -6.66 9.60
CA HIS A 162 -5.48 -6.44 10.79
C HIS A 162 -4.97 -5.32 11.70
N ILE A 163 -4.57 -4.18 11.11
CA ILE A 163 -4.14 -3.01 11.89
C ILE A 163 -5.34 -2.31 12.51
N ILE A 164 -6.46 -2.32 11.80
CA ILE A 164 -7.80 -2.04 12.34
C ILE A 164 -8.67 -3.30 12.18
N SER A 165 -9.60 -3.50 13.10
CA SER A 165 -10.47 -4.67 13.11
C SER A 165 -11.68 -4.53 12.18
N ASN A 166 -12.13 -3.27 11.95
CA ASN A 166 -13.30 -2.99 11.14
C ASN A 166 -12.97 -3.23 9.66
N PRO A 167 -13.79 -4.00 8.92
CA PRO A 167 -13.66 -4.11 7.47
C PRO A 167 -13.87 -2.76 6.78
N ILE A 168 -13.17 -2.52 5.67
CA ILE A 168 -13.37 -1.36 4.81
C ILE A 168 -14.04 -1.81 3.52
N ILE A 169 -15.08 -1.10 3.11
CA ILE A 169 -15.78 -1.29 1.83
C ILE A 169 -15.51 -0.06 0.97
N PRO A 170 -14.48 -0.12 0.09
CA PRO A 170 -14.20 0.95 -0.84
C PRO A 170 -15.23 0.96 -1.98
N HIS A 171 -15.28 2.06 -2.74
CA HIS A 171 -16.18 2.28 -3.87
C HIS A 171 -17.65 2.04 -3.51
N TRP A 172 -18.03 2.47 -2.30
CA TRP A 172 -19.40 2.32 -1.82
C TRP A 172 -20.34 3.24 -2.59
N ASN A 173 -21.36 2.68 -3.21
CA ASN A 173 -22.39 3.42 -3.97
C ASN A 173 -23.81 3.25 -3.38
N GLY A 174 -23.91 2.70 -2.18
CA GLY A 174 -25.19 2.43 -1.53
C GLY A 174 -25.89 1.15 -1.99
N THR A 175 -25.42 0.47 -3.05
CA THR A 175 -26.08 -0.68 -3.66
C THR A 175 -25.28 -1.99 -3.57
N LYS A 176 -24.02 -1.96 -3.21
CA LYS A 176 -23.21 -3.17 -3.02
C LYS A 176 -23.65 -3.89 -1.75
N ILE A 177 -24.40 -4.96 -1.91
CA ILE A 177 -24.59 -5.95 -0.83
C ILE A 177 -23.31 -6.80 -0.84
N ILE A 178 -22.40 -6.52 0.09
CA ILE A 178 -21.27 -7.40 0.37
C ILE A 178 -21.72 -8.25 1.54
N GLU A 179 -22.01 -9.53 1.29
CA GLU A 179 -22.16 -10.53 2.35
C GLU A 179 -20.79 -10.79 2.98
N LEU A 180 -20.34 -9.87 3.81
CA LEU A 180 -19.32 -10.16 4.79
C LEU A 180 -20.08 -10.69 6.02
N SER A 181 -20.02 -11.98 6.23
CA SER A 181 -20.58 -12.63 7.42
C SER A 181 -19.90 -12.07 8.66
N ASN A 182 -20.48 -11.08 9.30
CA ASN A 182 -20.12 -10.35 10.52
C ASN A 182 -19.87 -8.84 10.33
N CYS A 183 -20.46 -8.20 9.33
CA CYS A 183 -20.22 -6.78 8.98
C CYS A 183 -21.04 -5.75 9.74
N GLY A 184 -21.32 -5.95 11.04
CA GLY A 184 -22.01 -4.93 11.84
C GLY A 184 -21.36 -3.54 11.76
N ASP A 185 -20.04 -3.46 11.75
CA ASP A 185 -19.27 -2.22 11.90
C ASP A 185 -18.33 -1.92 10.72
N ALA A 186 -18.70 -2.31 9.50
CA ALA A 186 -17.88 -2.03 8.31
C ALA A 186 -17.86 -0.53 8.00
N ILE A 187 -16.66 -0.02 7.71
CA ILE A 187 -16.45 1.36 7.28
C ILE A 187 -16.67 1.43 5.75
N ARG A 188 -17.70 2.17 5.34
CA ARG A 188 -18.06 2.35 3.93
C ARG A 188 -17.49 3.65 3.41
N LEU A 189 -16.70 3.57 2.34
CA LEU A 189 -16.04 4.73 1.74
C LEU A 189 -16.50 4.89 0.29
N VAL A 190 -17.09 6.04 -0.04
CA VAL A 190 -17.25 6.45 -1.44
C VAL A 190 -15.94 7.01 -1.98
N ASP A 191 -15.80 7.11 -3.30
CA ASP A 191 -14.60 7.65 -3.91
C ASP A 191 -14.34 9.10 -3.44
N GLY A 192 -13.08 9.40 -3.16
CA GLY A 192 -12.66 10.64 -2.53
C GLY A 192 -12.74 10.67 -1.00
N GLN A 193 -13.28 9.61 -0.37
CA GLN A 193 -13.29 9.46 1.09
C GLN A 193 -12.15 8.58 1.59
N ALA A 194 -11.77 8.81 2.84
CA ALA A 194 -10.84 7.98 3.57
C ALA A 194 -11.04 8.08 5.09
N VAL A 195 -10.41 7.15 5.79
CA VAL A 195 -10.28 7.15 7.25
C VAL A 195 -8.82 7.39 7.60
N TYR A 196 -8.58 8.27 8.55
CA TYR A 196 -7.28 8.43 9.20
C TYR A 196 -7.33 7.84 10.62
N VAL A 197 -6.35 6.98 10.93
CA VAL A 197 -6.25 6.28 12.22
C VAL A 197 -4.88 6.47 12.83
#